data_8e1df4d0a56d02d921720399d540d0aa
#
_entry.id   8e1df4d0a56d02d921720399d540d0aa
#
_cell.length_a   1.000
_cell.length_b   1.000
_cell.length_c   1.000
_cell.angle_alpha   90.00
_cell.angle_beta   90.00
_cell.angle_gamma   90.00
#
_symmetry.space_group_name_H-M   'P 1'
#
loop_
_entity.id
_entity.type
_entity.pdbx_description
1 polymer ?
#
loop_
_entity_poly.entity_id
_entity_poly.type
_entity_poly.pdbx_seq_one_letter_code
_entity_poly.pdbx_strand_id
1 'polypeptide(L)'
;MRLDKIREQKALRAGSVQPLYSTPTEELEFRPASHYRKKTSRRAKDLFSPLLYALHQRKWRRLVGPEVAPWAKTLSLDGKYRGNLAWRSAQKMGGAFQGKDVLLPGCHFNSAETRDWLATRVRSVTLIDIVDWTESFQRALPLLRQQYRPELRSFFGSLEKLPFPDESFDLIETRAVLEHVGNMEAAAKEMARVLRRGGVAIHAFGPLYFSAGGDHCIGAYGSKHVYDHLLLDEKAYQQRLRDEAAFEAMGKEKSDARYWAIQEIFSYLTPREYLECFRRAGFGGEVHANLSGSGCQFRRQEPEMWRKLVEAGISEEALLVSGMLTIQKK
;
A
#
# COMPACT_ATOMS: atom_id res chain seq x y z
N MET A 1 -3.77 -17.41 -20.18
CA MET A 1 -3.52 -16.72 -18.88
C MET A 1 -2.21 -15.94 -18.99
N ARG A 2 -2.14 -14.78 -18.35
CA ARG A 2 -0.94 -13.89 -18.42
C ARG A 2 0.21 -14.29 -17.50
N LEU A 3 0.19 -15.46 -16.87
CA LEU A 3 1.15 -15.82 -15.82
C LEU A 3 2.62 -15.84 -16.27
N ASP A 4 2.89 -16.24 -17.50
CA ASP A 4 4.27 -16.23 -18.01
C ASP A 4 4.80 -14.82 -18.17
N LYS A 5 3.97 -13.90 -18.71
CA LYS A 5 4.32 -12.49 -18.77
C LYS A 5 4.51 -11.88 -17.37
N ILE A 6 3.67 -12.23 -16.41
CA ILE A 6 3.81 -11.78 -15.03
C ILE A 6 5.13 -12.26 -14.42
N ARG A 7 5.53 -13.52 -14.68
CA ARG A 7 6.82 -14.08 -14.23
C ARG A 7 8.00 -13.35 -14.87
N GLU A 8 7.92 -13.05 -16.17
CA GLU A 8 8.91 -12.26 -16.89
C GLU A 8 9.04 -10.84 -16.32
N GLN A 9 7.94 -10.14 -16.13
CA GLN A 9 7.91 -8.80 -15.55
C GLN A 9 8.49 -8.80 -14.12
N LYS A 10 8.16 -9.78 -13.32
CA LYS A 10 8.72 -9.95 -11.98
C LYS A 10 10.24 -10.12 -12.02
N ALA A 11 10.75 -10.93 -12.92
CA ALA A 11 12.19 -11.16 -13.08
C ALA A 11 12.94 -9.89 -13.55
N LEU A 12 12.36 -9.16 -14.51
CA LEU A 12 12.92 -7.90 -15.00
C LEU A 12 13.02 -6.84 -13.89
N ARG A 13 11.98 -6.72 -13.06
CA ARG A 13 11.93 -5.74 -11.96
C ARG A 13 12.88 -6.07 -10.81
N ALA A 14 13.10 -7.33 -10.50
CA ALA A 14 14.05 -7.74 -9.48
C ALA A 14 15.50 -7.31 -9.77
N GLY A 15 15.85 -7.07 -11.04
CA GLY A 15 17.18 -6.62 -11.47
C GLY A 15 17.30 -5.12 -11.79
N SER A 16 16.23 -4.35 -11.71
CA SER A 16 16.21 -2.94 -12.12
C SER A 16 15.75 -2.01 -10.98
N VAL A 17 16.18 -0.74 -11.04
CA VAL A 17 15.62 0.32 -10.19
C VAL A 17 14.38 0.88 -10.89
N GLN A 18 13.34 1.13 -10.11
CA GLN A 18 12.08 1.68 -10.61
C GLN A 18 12.31 3.01 -11.35
N PRO A 19 11.67 3.24 -12.51
CA PRO A 19 11.76 4.49 -13.24
C PRO A 19 11.29 5.68 -12.40
N LEU A 20 11.93 6.82 -12.59
CA LEU A 20 11.53 8.09 -12.00
C LEU A 20 10.71 8.90 -13.02
N TYR A 21 9.68 9.58 -12.55
CA TYR A 21 8.76 10.37 -13.38
C TYR A 21 8.99 11.86 -13.12
N SER A 22 9.82 12.48 -13.96
CA SER A 22 10.23 13.89 -13.83
C SER A 22 9.11 14.90 -14.11
N THR A 23 8.04 14.49 -14.78
CA THR A 23 6.90 15.36 -15.07
C THR A 23 5.66 14.86 -14.33
N PRO A 24 5.17 15.60 -13.33
CA PRO A 24 3.91 15.27 -12.69
C PRO A 24 2.76 15.34 -13.69
N THR A 25 1.80 14.43 -13.57
CA THR A 25 0.61 14.38 -14.42
C THR A 25 -0.37 15.52 -14.12
N GLU A 26 -0.23 16.17 -12.96
CA GLU A 26 -1.04 17.31 -12.54
C GLU A 26 -0.26 18.21 -11.58
N GLU A 27 -0.62 19.50 -11.55
CA GLU A 27 -0.11 20.43 -10.54
C GLU A 27 -0.80 20.18 -9.19
N LEU A 28 0.02 20.09 -8.12
CA LEU A 28 -0.48 20.02 -6.77
C LEU A 28 -0.58 21.42 -6.16
N GLU A 29 -1.80 21.90 -6.00
CA GLU A 29 -2.06 23.11 -5.22
C GLU A 29 -2.13 22.79 -3.73
N PHE A 30 -1.63 23.75 -2.90
CA PHE A 30 -1.76 23.63 -1.45
C PHE A 30 -3.23 23.67 -1.02
N ARG A 31 -3.65 22.68 -0.25
CA ARG A 31 -4.98 22.61 0.36
C ARG A 31 -4.90 22.78 1.88
N PRO A 32 -5.50 23.83 2.46
CA PRO A 32 -5.43 24.08 3.90
C PRO A 32 -6.09 22.97 4.72
N ALA A 33 -5.65 22.78 5.96
CA ALA A 33 -6.16 21.74 6.86
C ALA A 33 -7.69 21.83 7.07
N SER A 34 -8.28 23.02 6.97
CA SER A 34 -9.74 23.22 7.04
C SER A 34 -10.51 22.48 5.94
N HIS A 35 -9.89 22.26 4.78
CA HIS A 35 -10.47 21.48 3.68
C HIS A 35 -10.74 20.02 4.06
N TYR A 36 -10.00 19.51 5.04
CA TYR A 36 -10.02 18.10 5.44
C TYR A 36 -10.62 17.86 6.82
N ARG A 37 -11.47 18.76 7.33
CA ARG A 37 -12.12 18.59 8.64
C ARG A 37 -12.77 17.22 8.75
N LYS A 38 -12.20 16.37 9.62
CA LYS A 38 -12.76 15.05 9.97
C LYS A 38 -14.15 15.26 10.58
N LYS A 39 -15.20 14.69 10.00
CA LYS A 39 -16.53 14.69 10.58
C LYS A 39 -16.46 14.04 11.98
N THR A 40 -17.07 14.67 12.98
CA THR A 40 -17.09 14.24 14.40
C THR A 40 -17.58 12.81 14.66
N SER A 41 -18.27 12.20 13.67
CA SER A 41 -18.73 10.81 13.72
C SER A 41 -17.62 9.75 13.78
N ARG A 42 -16.35 10.11 13.53
CA ARG A 42 -15.22 9.18 13.62
C ARG A 42 -14.86 8.79 15.06
N ARG A 43 -14.98 9.68 16.06
CA ARG A 43 -14.59 9.41 17.45
C ARG A 43 -15.40 8.26 18.09
N ALA A 44 -16.71 8.21 17.84
CA ALA A 44 -17.55 7.13 18.35
C ALA A 44 -17.23 5.79 17.70
N LYS A 45 -16.97 5.78 16.37
CA LYS A 45 -16.56 4.57 15.65
C LYS A 45 -15.21 4.03 16.12
N ASP A 46 -14.27 4.91 16.47
CA ASP A 46 -12.96 4.52 16.99
C ASP A 46 -13.07 3.86 18.38
N LEU A 47 -14.03 4.24 19.19
CA LEU A 47 -14.28 3.66 20.52
C LEU A 47 -14.75 2.19 20.42
N PHE A 48 -15.63 1.89 19.46
CA PHE A 48 -16.18 0.55 19.24
C PHE A 48 -15.35 -0.28 18.25
N SER A 49 -14.32 0.31 17.66
CA SER A 49 -13.49 -0.36 16.64
C SER A 49 -12.89 -1.70 17.07
N PRO A 50 -12.38 -1.89 18.32
CA PRO A 50 -11.82 -3.17 18.74
C PRO A 50 -12.84 -4.30 18.76
N LEU A 51 -14.07 -4.00 19.22
CA LEU A 51 -15.16 -4.98 19.28
C LEU A 51 -15.65 -5.35 17.88
N LEU A 52 -15.90 -4.36 17.04
CA LEU A 52 -16.29 -4.58 15.65
C LEU A 52 -15.23 -5.38 14.89
N TYR A 53 -13.97 -5.05 15.12
CA TYR A 53 -12.83 -5.77 14.57
C TYR A 53 -12.81 -7.24 14.98
N ALA A 54 -13.00 -7.55 16.26
CA ALA A 54 -13.05 -8.92 16.78
C ALA A 54 -14.22 -9.73 16.18
N LEU A 55 -15.41 -9.12 16.07
CA LEU A 55 -16.58 -9.74 15.44
C LEU A 55 -16.35 -10.04 13.96
N HIS A 56 -15.77 -9.09 13.24
CA HIS A 56 -15.42 -9.26 11.85
C HIS A 56 -14.37 -10.36 11.66
N GLN A 57 -13.34 -10.42 12.46
CA GLN A 57 -12.34 -11.50 12.41
C GLN A 57 -12.96 -12.87 12.61
N ARG A 58 -13.85 -13.02 13.60
CA ARG A 58 -14.55 -14.28 13.86
C ARG A 58 -15.40 -14.74 12.66
N LYS A 59 -16.08 -13.80 12.00
CA LYS A 59 -16.87 -14.06 10.78
C LYS A 59 -15.96 -14.57 9.65
N TRP A 60 -14.83 -13.94 9.42
CA TRP A 60 -13.94 -14.28 8.31
C TRP A 60 -13.15 -15.56 8.52
N ARG A 61 -12.70 -15.85 9.73
CA ARG A 61 -12.10 -17.14 10.06
C ARG A 61 -13.03 -18.32 9.74
N ARG A 62 -14.35 -18.13 9.91
CA ARG A 62 -15.36 -19.13 9.54
C ARG A 62 -15.55 -19.26 8.03
N LEU A 63 -15.41 -18.18 7.29
CA LEU A 63 -15.64 -18.18 5.83
C LEU A 63 -14.44 -18.68 5.03
N VAL A 64 -13.23 -18.43 5.49
CA VAL A 64 -12.00 -18.67 4.73
C VAL A 64 -11.25 -19.91 5.24
N GLY A 65 -11.53 -20.32 6.47
CA GLY A 65 -10.80 -21.39 7.14
C GLY A 65 -9.54 -20.89 7.87
N PRO A 66 -8.98 -21.71 8.78
CA PRO A 66 -7.86 -21.32 9.63
C PRO A 66 -6.51 -21.27 8.89
N GLU A 67 -6.43 -21.78 7.67
CA GLU A 67 -5.16 -22.00 6.96
C GLU A 67 -4.72 -20.80 6.11
N VAL A 68 -5.64 -19.90 5.76
CA VAL A 68 -5.29 -18.71 4.98
C VAL A 68 -4.57 -17.70 5.83
N ALA A 69 -3.35 -17.36 5.46
CA ALA A 69 -2.45 -16.46 6.17
C ALA A 69 -2.19 -16.87 7.65
N PRO A 70 -1.70 -18.10 7.92
CA PRO A 70 -1.45 -18.58 9.28
C PRO A 70 -0.38 -17.76 10.02
N TRP A 71 0.45 -17.02 9.30
CA TRP A 71 1.46 -16.11 9.81
C TRP A 71 0.88 -14.78 10.31
N ALA A 72 -0.35 -14.41 9.92
CA ALA A 72 -0.99 -13.17 10.39
C ALA A 72 -1.54 -13.35 11.79
N LYS A 73 -1.19 -12.43 12.71
CA LYS A 73 -1.76 -12.41 14.07
C LYS A 73 -3.26 -12.15 14.04
N THR A 74 -3.70 -11.30 13.12
CA THR A 74 -5.09 -10.93 12.95
C THR A 74 -5.43 -10.74 11.49
N LEU A 75 -6.66 -11.06 11.13
CA LEU A 75 -7.23 -10.78 9.80
C LEU A 75 -8.10 -9.55 9.92
N SER A 76 -7.87 -8.53 9.09
CA SER A 76 -8.66 -7.31 9.04
C SER A 76 -9.55 -7.30 7.82
N LEU A 77 -10.76 -6.76 7.96
CA LEU A 77 -11.73 -6.64 6.86
C LEU A 77 -11.83 -5.24 6.29
N ASP A 78 -11.49 -4.25 7.09
CA ASP A 78 -11.76 -2.86 6.74
C ASP A 78 -10.56 -1.98 7.03
N GLY A 79 -10.11 -1.27 5.99
CA GLY A 79 -9.05 -0.28 6.07
C GLY A 79 -9.30 0.86 7.06
N LYS A 80 -10.56 1.09 7.47
CA LYS A 80 -10.92 2.15 8.42
C LYS A 80 -10.31 2.00 9.80
N TYR A 81 -9.99 0.78 10.22
CA TYR A 81 -9.41 0.50 11.53
C TYR A 81 -7.88 0.45 11.54
N ARG A 82 -7.25 0.48 10.38
CA ARG A 82 -5.81 0.29 10.24
C ARG A 82 -4.99 1.40 10.88
N GLY A 83 -5.37 2.66 10.69
CA GLY A 83 -4.58 3.80 11.17
C GLY A 83 -4.37 3.79 12.68
N ASN A 84 -5.44 3.59 13.46
CA ASN A 84 -5.35 3.58 14.92
C ASN A 84 -4.58 2.37 15.46
N LEU A 85 -4.78 1.18 14.87
CA LEU A 85 -4.06 -0.02 15.24
C LEU A 85 -2.56 0.09 14.93
N ALA A 86 -2.23 0.54 13.72
CA ALA A 86 -0.85 0.69 13.28
C ALA A 86 -0.05 1.64 14.20
N TRP A 87 -0.59 2.80 14.48
CA TRP A 87 0.09 3.79 15.33
C TRP A 87 0.22 3.35 16.78
N ARG A 88 -0.81 2.69 17.35
CA ARG A 88 -0.71 2.13 18.72
C ARG A 88 0.34 1.04 18.80
N SER A 89 0.40 0.12 17.83
CA SER A 89 1.42 -0.93 17.78
C SER A 89 2.80 -0.34 17.58
N ALA A 90 2.95 0.65 16.70
CA ALA A 90 4.21 1.33 16.49
C ALA A 90 4.70 2.06 17.75
N GLN A 91 3.82 2.75 18.49
CA GLN A 91 4.16 3.39 19.76
C GLN A 91 4.53 2.37 20.84
N LYS A 92 3.87 1.20 20.86
CA LYS A 92 4.22 0.11 21.78
C LYS A 92 5.61 -0.46 21.48
N MET A 93 6.02 -0.54 20.21
CA MET A 93 7.31 -1.06 19.78
C MET A 93 8.45 -0.05 19.91
N GLY A 94 8.20 1.20 19.49
CA GLY A 94 9.22 2.25 19.31
C GLY A 94 9.06 3.46 20.23
N GLY A 95 8.08 3.48 21.14
CA GLY A 95 7.83 4.61 22.05
C GLY A 95 7.02 5.75 21.41
N ALA A 96 6.92 6.87 22.13
CA ALA A 96 6.18 8.04 21.68
C ALA A 96 6.77 8.64 20.38
N PHE A 97 5.91 9.26 19.57
CA PHE A 97 6.34 9.89 18.32
C PHE A 97 6.98 11.27 18.50
N GLN A 98 6.85 11.87 19.67
CA GLN A 98 7.38 13.21 19.93
C GLN A 98 8.89 13.28 19.67
N GLY A 99 9.31 14.29 18.91
CA GLY A 99 10.71 14.57 18.61
C GLY A 99 11.37 13.60 17.62
N LYS A 100 10.62 12.68 17.01
CA LYS A 100 11.12 11.69 16.06
C LYS A 100 11.18 12.24 14.63
N ASP A 101 12.06 11.67 13.81
CA ASP A 101 12.15 11.91 12.36
C ASP A 101 11.38 10.84 11.62
N VAL A 102 10.50 11.26 10.72
CA VAL A 102 9.61 10.38 9.95
C VAL A 102 9.93 10.46 8.47
N LEU A 103 10.04 9.31 7.80
CA LEU A 103 10.13 9.18 6.35
C LEU A 103 8.80 8.65 5.80
N LEU A 104 8.26 9.32 4.78
CA LEU A 104 7.03 8.94 4.09
C LEU A 104 7.30 8.72 2.59
N PRO A 105 7.71 7.53 2.18
CA PRO A 105 7.85 7.19 0.77
C PRO A 105 6.50 7.11 0.06
N GLY A 106 6.45 7.54 -1.22
CA GLY A 106 5.26 7.55 -2.05
C GLY A 106 4.19 8.55 -1.58
N CYS A 107 4.62 9.62 -0.90
CA CYS A 107 3.72 10.63 -0.36
C CYS A 107 4.12 12.03 -0.84
N HIS A 108 3.12 12.83 -1.18
CA HIS A 108 3.26 14.25 -1.42
C HIS A 108 2.67 15.08 -0.26
N PHE A 109 2.94 16.38 -0.23
CA PHE A 109 2.59 17.26 0.90
C PHE A 109 1.08 17.39 1.18
N ASN A 110 0.20 17.13 0.20
CA ASN A 110 -1.25 17.12 0.38
C ASN A 110 -1.82 15.75 0.77
N SER A 111 -1.02 14.69 0.87
CA SER A 111 -1.53 13.37 1.22
C SER A 111 -2.13 13.34 2.64
N ALA A 112 -3.06 12.43 2.87
CA ALA A 112 -3.68 12.29 4.19
C ALA A 112 -2.65 11.89 5.25
N GLU A 113 -1.69 11.05 4.85
CA GLU A 113 -0.59 10.55 5.67
C GLU A 113 0.30 11.70 6.13
N THR A 114 0.75 12.53 5.19
CA THR A 114 1.58 13.70 5.50
C THR A 114 0.91 14.61 6.50
N ARG A 115 -0.38 14.92 6.30
CA ARG A 115 -1.13 15.77 7.23
C ARG A 115 -1.33 15.13 8.60
N ASP A 116 -1.57 13.82 8.64
CA ASP A 116 -1.73 13.11 9.91
C ASP A 116 -0.42 13.19 10.72
N TRP A 117 0.75 13.03 10.10
CA TRP A 117 2.05 13.19 10.74
C TRP A 117 2.38 14.63 11.13
N LEU A 118 2.10 15.61 10.25
CA LEU A 118 2.30 17.02 10.54
C LEU A 118 1.44 17.54 11.71
N ALA A 119 0.30 16.88 11.97
CA ALA A 119 -0.53 17.16 13.13
C ALA A 119 -0.01 16.57 14.45
N THR A 120 1.08 15.81 14.41
CA THR A 120 1.73 15.23 15.60
C THR A 120 2.85 16.16 16.12
N ARG A 121 3.57 15.71 17.16
CA ARG A 121 4.73 16.40 17.72
C ARG A 121 6.07 15.79 17.27
N VAL A 122 6.12 15.23 16.06
CA VAL A 122 7.38 14.77 15.47
C VAL A 122 8.32 15.94 15.19
N ARG A 123 9.62 15.69 15.08
CA ARG A 123 10.60 16.72 14.76
C ARG A 123 10.57 17.09 13.29
N SER A 124 10.58 16.07 12.43
CA SER A 124 10.57 16.27 10.98
C SER A 124 9.72 15.22 10.26
N VAL A 125 9.21 15.62 9.10
CA VAL A 125 8.56 14.75 8.13
C VAL A 125 9.29 14.91 6.81
N THR A 126 9.85 13.83 6.29
CA THR A 126 10.54 13.80 5.00
C THR A 126 9.71 13.00 4.03
N LEU A 127 9.38 13.59 2.89
CA LEU A 127 8.65 12.99 1.78
C LEU A 127 9.65 12.56 0.73
N ILE A 128 9.41 11.43 0.08
CA ILE A 128 10.12 11.01 -1.12
C ILE A 128 9.15 10.30 -2.06
N ASP A 129 9.17 10.67 -3.33
CA ASP A 129 8.30 10.11 -4.35
C ASP A 129 9.07 9.91 -5.66
N ILE A 130 8.64 8.91 -6.45
CA ILE A 130 9.13 8.68 -7.82
C ILE A 130 8.56 9.67 -8.82
N VAL A 131 7.56 10.46 -8.43
CA VAL A 131 7.03 11.60 -9.16
C VAL A 131 7.67 12.88 -8.62
N ASP A 132 8.14 13.76 -9.50
CA ASP A 132 8.78 15.02 -9.09
C ASP A 132 7.76 16.07 -8.66
N TRP A 133 7.56 16.20 -7.37
CA TRP A 133 6.71 17.23 -6.74
C TRP A 133 7.51 18.45 -6.28
N THR A 134 8.79 18.58 -6.62
CA THR A 134 9.71 19.56 -6.06
C THR A 134 9.20 21.00 -6.24
N GLU A 135 8.78 21.37 -7.44
CA GLU A 135 8.29 22.73 -7.72
C GLU A 135 7.00 23.05 -6.94
N SER A 136 6.00 22.15 -7.01
CA SER A 136 4.74 22.29 -6.27
C SER A 136 4.98 22.38 -4.75
N PHE A 137 5.93 21.60 -4.24
CA PHE A 137 6.32 21.64 -2.84
C PHE A 137 6.95 22.98 -2.45
N GLN A 138 7.86 23.52 -3.24
CA GLN A 138 8.49 24.81 -2.97
C GLN A 138 7.47 25.96 -2.94
N ARG A 139 6.49 25.95 -3.84
CA ARG A 139 5.37 26.91 -3.82
C ARG A 139 4.51 26.80 -2.54
N ALA A 140 4.28 25.58 -2.07
CA ALA A 140 3.45 25.30 -0.89
C ALA A 140 4.17 25.51 0.45
N LEU A 141 5.51 25.45 0.46
CA LEU A 141 6.32 25.41 1.69
C LEU A 141 6.10 26.58 2.65
N PRO A 142 5.97 27.85 2.20
CA PRO A 142 5.68 28.96 3.11
C PRO A 142 4.36 28.77 3.88
N LEU A 143 3.31 28.32 3.20
CA LEU A 143 2.00 28.07 3.80
C LEU A 143 2.02 26.86 4.75
N LEU A 144 2.75 25.82 4.39
CA LEU A 144 2.95 24.64 5.24
C LEU A 144 3.66 25.01 6.54
N ARG A 145 4.71 25.83 6.49
CA ARG A 145 5.45 26.32 7.67
C ARG A 145 4.61 27.20 8.60
N GLN A 146 3.67 27.96 8.06
CA GLN A 146 2.73 28.74 8.87
C GLN A 146 1.73 27.85 9.62
N GLN A 147 1.37 26.72 9.03
CA GLN A 147 0.30 25.84 9.53
C GLN A 147 0.80 24.73 10.45
N TYR A 148 2.01 24.24 10.24
CA TYR A 148 2.56 23.06 10.92
C TYR A 148 3.91 23.34 11.58
N ARG A 149 4.15 22.70 12.72
CA ARG A 149 5.40 22.86 13.48
C ARG A 149 6.55 21.96 13.03
N PRO A 150 6.31 20.66 12.65
CA PRO A 150 7.39 19.80 12.20
C PRO A 150 8.11 20.36 10.99
N GLU A 151 9.42 20.15 10.91
CA GLU A 151 10.19 20.45 9.70
C GLU A 151 9.71 19.52 8.58
N LEU A 152 9.39 20.10 7.41
CA LEU A 152 8.94 19.35 6.25
C LEU A 152 9.95 19.45 5.11
N ARG A 153 10.34 18.31 4.55
CA ARG A 153 11.25 18.18 3.40
C ARG A 153 10.61 17.29 2.34
N SER A 154 10.92 17.54 1.06
CA SER A 154 10.47 16.70 -0.06
C SER A 154 11.64 16.40 -0.98
N PHE A 155 11.70 15.16 -1.44
CA PHE A 155 12.74 14.63 -2.33
C PHE A 155 12.11 13.90 -3.50
N PHE A 156 12.76 14.01 -4.65
CA PHE A 156 12.48 13.20 -5.82
C PHE A 156 13.41 11.99 -5.83
N GLY A 157 12.87 10.77 -5.83
CA GLY A 157 13.68 9.56 -5.78
C GLY A 157 12.88 8.29 -5.50
N SER A 158 13.56 7.15 -5.61
CA SER A 158 12.98 5.84 -5.40
C SER A 158 13.24 5.29 -3.99
N LEU A 159 12.25 4.55 -3.46
CA LEU A 159 12.40 3.76 -2.23
C LEU A 159 13.47 2.65 -2.39
N GLU A 160 13.74 2.23 -3.61
CA GLU A 160 14.74 1.20 -3.92
C GLU A 160 16.20 1.70 -3.82
N LYS A 161 16.37 3.04 -3.76
CA LYS A 161 17.66 3.71 -3.59
C LYS A 161 17.45 5.06 -2.91
N LEU A 162 17.43 5.07 -1.58
CA LEU A 162 17.16 6.26 -0.79
C LEU A 162 18.39 7.17 -0.70
N PRO A 163 18.25 8.49 -0.99
CA PRO A 163 19.36 9.44 -0.95
C PRO A 163 19.68 9.94 0.47
N PHE A 164 19.50 9.09 1.48
CA PHE A 164 19.70 9.44 2.87
C PHE A 164 20.84 8.64 3.50
N PRO A 165 21.58 9.19 4.48
CA PRO A 165 22.54 8.44 5.25
C PRO A 165 21.89 7.28 6.05
N ASP A 166 22.71 6.35 6.50
CA ASP A 166 22.29 5.30 7.40
C ASP A 166 21.72 5.91 8.70
N GLU A 167 20.74 5.22 9.29
CA GLU A 167 20.16 5.58 10.59
C GLU A 167 19.66 7.05 10.68
N SER A 168 19.06 7.56 9.58
CA SER A 168 18.53 8.92 9.50
C SER A 168 17.15 9.10 10.14
N PHE A 169 16.34 8.04 10.19
CA PHE A 169 14.94 8.11 10.59
C PHE A 169 14.62 7.21 11.78
N ASP A 170 13.65 7.63 12.59
CA ASP A 170 13.09 6.84 13.68
C ASP A 170 11.89 6.02 13.23
N LEU A 171 11.17 6.54 12.22
CA LEU A 171 9.93 6.00 11.71
C LEU A 171 9.89 6.05 10.19
N ILE A 172 9.34 5.01 9.59
CA ILE A 172 8.98 4.96 8.16
C ILE A 172 7.52 4.56 8.08
N GLU A 173 6.71 5.28 7.28
CA GLU A 173 5.35 4.84 6.95
C GLU A 173 5.13 4.86 5.44
N THR A 174 4.57 3.78 4.90
CA THR A 174 4.09 3.72 3.51
C THR A 174 2.61 3.32 3.49
N ARG A 175 1.83 3.94 2.60
CA ARG A 175 0.44 3.55 2.34
C ARG A 175 0.20 3.48 0.84
N ALA A 176 -0.33 2.34 0.38
CA ALA A 176 -0.58 2.09 -1.04
C ALA A 176 0.65 2.39 -1.93
N VAL A 177 1.81 1.87 -1.52
CA VAL A 177 3.10 2.08 -2.20
C VAL A 177 3.77 0.76 -2.54
N LEU A 178 3.85 -0.17 -1.56
CA LEU A 178 4.68 -1.37 -1.72
C LEU A 178 4.15 -2.33 -2.78
N GLU A 179 2.87 -2.31 -3.08
CA GLU A 179 2.26 -3.03 -4.20
C GLU A 179 2.77 -2.57 -5.57
N HIS A 180 3.37 -1.38 -5.62
CA HIS A 180 3.94 -0.77 -6.84
C HIS A 180 5.47 -0.79 -6.88
N VAL A 181 6.13 -1.24 -5.83
CA VAL A 181 7.60 -1.31 -5.78
C VAL A 181 8.12 -2.50 -6.59
N GLY A 182 8.96 -2.22 -7.59
CA GLY A 182 9.47 -3.24 -8.50
C GLY A 182 10.50 -4.17 -7.84
N ASN A 183 11.49 -3.60 -7.17
CA ASN A 183 12.52 -4.33 -6.45
C ASN A 183 12.30 -4.21 -4.93
N MET A 184 11.35 -4.99 -4.43
CA MET A 184 10.98 -4.96 -3.01
C MET A 184 12.13 -5.37 -2.07
N GLU A 185 13.07 -6.21 -2.55
CA GLU A 185 14.24 -6.58 -1.76
C GLU A 185 15.19 -5.40 -1.56
N ALA A 186 15.45 -4.63 -2.63
CA ALA A 186 16.24 -3.39 -2.53
C ALA A 186 15.54 -2.37 -1.62
N ALA A 187 14.24 -2.18 -1.80
CA ALA A 187 13.46 -1.26 -0.97
C ALA A 187 13.47 -1.65 0.52
N ALA A 188 13.32 -2.94 0.84
CA ALA A 188 13.39 -3.41 2.22
C ALA A 188 14.78 -3.19 2.84
N LYS A 189 15.86 -3.44 2.09
CA LYS A 189 17.24 -3.17 2.53
C LYS A 189 17.48 -1.68 2.76
N GLU A 190 17.02 -0.82 1.85
CA GLU A 190 17.16 0.64 1.98
C GLU A 190 16.37 1.19 3.18
N MET A 191 15.13 0.73 3.38
CA MET A 191 14.35 1.08 4.57
C MET A 191 15.05 0.64 5.86
N ALA A 192 15.60 -0.58 5.88
CA ALA A 192 16.37 -1.03 7.02
C ALA A 192 17.64 -0.20 7.23
N ARG A 193 18.34 0.17 6.17
CA ARG A 193 19.57 0.98 6.24
C ARG A 193 19.31 2.35 6.85
N VAL A 194 18.32 3.08 6.34
CA VAL A 194 18.03 4.45 6.78
C VAL A 194 17.29 4.53 8.11
N LEU A 195 16.68 3.43 8.56
CA LEU A 195 16.00 3.36 9.86
C LEU A 195 17.02 3.17 10.97
N ARG A 196 16.93 3.95 12.06
CA ARG A 196 17.74 3.80 13.26
C ARG A 196 17.50 2.45 13.92
N ARG A 197 18.48 1.96 14.67
CA ARG A 197 18.28 0.76 15.51
C ARG A 197 17.14 0.98 16.49
N GLY A 198 16.22 0.03 16.54
CA GLY A 198 15.00 0.13 17.34
C GLY A 198 13.92 1.02 16.71
N GLY A 199 14.17 1.59 15.54
CA GLY A 199 13.18 2.32 14.76
C GLY A 199 12.06 1.41 14.24
N VAL A 200 10.93 2.01 13.88
CA VAL A 200 9.72 1.28 13.51
C VAL A 200 9.26 1.66 12.09
N ALA A 201 8.90 0.66 11.32
CA ALA A 201 8.29 0.82 10.02
C ALA A 201 6.81 0.37 10.05
N ILE A 202 5.94 1.16 9.41
CA ILE A 202 4.50 0.92 9.28
C ILE A 202 4.18 0.86 7.80
N HIS A 203 3.64 -0.26 7.33
CA HIS A 203 3.29 -0.42 5.93
C HIS A 203 1.86 -0.91 5.80
N ALA A 204 1.02 -0.16 5.09
CA ALA A 204 -0.35 -0.55 4.75
C ALA A 204 -0.51 -0.47 3.23
N PHE A 205 -0.62 -1.60 2.56
CA PHE A 205 -0.57 -1.67 1.11
C PHE A 205 -1.52 -2.73 0.53
N GLY A 206 -1.88 -2.54 -0.74
CA GLY A 206 -2.82 -3.34 -1.51
C GLY A 206 -3.87 -2.50 -2.23
N PRO A 207 -4.60 -3.12 -3.20
CA PRO A 207 -4.70 -4.56 -3.41
C PRO A 207 -3.40 -5.18 -3.91
N LEU A 208 -3.08 -6.39 -3.39
CA LEU A 208 -1.94 -7.16 -3.87
C LEU A 208 -2.26 -7.77 -5.23
N TYR A 209 -1.27 -7.82 -6.12
CA TYR A 209 -1.51 -8.13 -7.54
C TYR A 209 -2.28 -9.43 -7.79
N PHE A 210 -2.00 -10.50 -7.06
CA PHE A 210 -2.69 -11.79 -7.24
C PHE A 210 -4.09 -11.85 -6.62
N SER A 211 -4.50 -10.84 -5.86
CA SER A 211 -5.83 -10.81 -5.24
C SER A 211 -6.91 -10.27 -6.18
N ALA A 212 -8.16 -10.35 -5.76
CA ALA A 212 -9.29 -9.79 -6.49
C ALA A 212 -9.09 -8.29 -6.76
N GLY A 213 -9.04 -7.89 -8.02
CA GLY A 213 -8.77 -6.52 -8.45
C GLY A 213 -7.35 -6.05 -8.15
N GLY A 214 -6.39 -6.96 -8.16
CA GLY A 214 -4.99 -6.64 -7.89
C GLY A 214 -4.32 -5.76 -8.94
N ASP A 215 -4.93 -5.61 -10.11
CA ASP A 215 -4.58 -4.63 -11.14
C ASP A 215 -5.19 -3.24 -10.89
N HIS A 216 -5.85 -3.03 -9.74
CA HIS A 216 -6.58 -1.81 -9.37
C HIS A 216 -7.82 -1.48 -10.22
N CYS A 217 -8.16 -2.31 -11.21
CA CYS A 217 -9.28 -2.10 -12.12
C CYS A 217 -10.61 -2.72 -11.61
N ILE A 218 -10.69 -3.11 -10.34
CA ILE A 218 -11.91 -3.66 -9.74
C ILE A 218 -13.06 -2.66 -9.83
N GLY A 219 -14.18 -3.12 -10.34
CA GLY A 219 -15.40 -2.31 -10.50
C GLY A 219 -15.62 -1.79 -11.93
N ALA A 220 -14.63 -1.80 -12.81
CA ALA A 220 -14.81 -1.48 -14.22
C ALA A 220 -15.76 -2.46 -14.92
N TYR A 221 -15.67 -3.76 -14.55
CA TYR A 221 -16.41 -4.84 -15.19
C TYR A 221 -17.25 -5.69 -14.23
N GLY A 222 -17.35 -5.29 -12.97
CA GLY A 222 -18.14 -6.00 -11.96
C GLY A 222 -17.45 -7.21 -11.31
N SER A 223 -18.14 -7.84 -10.36
CA SER A 223 -17.56 -8.84 -9.45
C SER A 223 -17.11 -10.16 -10.10
N LYS A 224 -17.62 -10.50 -11.27
CA LYS A 224 -17.21 -11.70 -12.01
C LYS A 224 -15.86 -11.56 -12.72
N HIS A 225 -15.36 -10.34 -12.83
CA HIS A 225 -14.19 -9.96 -13.59
C HIS A 225 -12.99 -9.56 -12.72
N VAL A 226 -13.08 -9.81 -11.42
CA VAL A 226 -12.07 -9.37 -10.45
C VAL A 226 -10.71 -10.06 -10.55
N TYR A 227 -10.62 -11.15 -11.32
CA TYR A 227 -9.38 -11.87 -11.63
C TYR A 227 -9.02 -11.87 -13.12
N ASP A 228 -9.65 -11.03 -13.94
CA ASP A 228 -9.38 -11.00 -15.37
C ASP A 228 -7.94 -10.66 -15.73
N HIS A 229 -7.28 -9.87 -14.89
CA HIS A 229 -5.84 -9.59 -15.01
C HIS A 229 -4.95 -10.84 -14.88
N LEU A 230 -5.48 -11.95 -14.37
CA LEU A 230 -4.81 -13.26 -14.30
C LEU A 230 -5.37 -14.26 -15.31
N LEU A 231 -6.67 -14.24 -15.55
CA LEU A 231 -7.39 -15.24 -16.35
C LEU A 231 -7.35 -14.99 -17.84
N LEU A 232 -7.38 -13.72 -18.27
CA LEU A 232 -7.34 -13.37 -19.69
C LEU A 232 -5.95 -13.63 -20.29
N ASP A 233 -5.89 -13.83 -21.60
CA ASP A 233 -4.65 -13.68 -22.33
C ASP A 233 -4.24 -12.21 -22.45
N GLU A 234 -3.01 -11.96 -22.87
CA GLU A 234 -2.47 -10.61 -22.96
C GLU A 234 -3.28 -9.71 -23.89
N LYS A 235 -3.68 -10.21 -25.05
CA LYS A 235 -4.42 -9.43 -26.05
C LYS A 235 -5.79 -9.00 -25.51
N ALA A 236 -6.53 -9.93 -24.94
CA ALA A 236 -7.85 -9.69 -24.36
C ALA A 236 -7.75 -8.73 -23.16
N TYR A 237 -6.71 -8.86 -22.31
CA TYR A 237 -6.50 -7.96 -21.19
C TYR A 237 -6.15 -6.54 -21.65
N GLN A 238 -5.25 -6.39 -22.63
CA GLN A 238 -4.90 -5.08 -23.19
C GLN A 238 -6.10 -4.41 -23.87
N GLN A 239 -6.96 -5.18 -24.54
CA GLN A 239 -8.19 -4.63 -25.08
C GLN A 239 -9.13 -4.12 -24.00
N ARG A 240 -9.22 -4.81 -22.89
CA ARG A 240 -9.99 -4.39 -21.72
C ARG A 240 -9.49 -3.07 -21.14
N LEU A 241 -8.18 -2.92 -21.01
CA LEU A 241 -7.58 -1.67 -20.53
C LEU A 241 -7.82 -0.47 -21.47
N ARG A 242 -8.21 -0.71 -22.73
CA ARG A 242 -8.55 0.35 -23.69
C ARG A 242 -10.03 0.73 -23.71
N ASP A 243 -10.88 0.05 -22.96
CA ASP A 243 -12.30 0.34 -22.86
C ASP A 243 -12.53 1.58 -21.99
N GLU A 244 -12.50 2.75 -22.62
CA GLU A 244 -12.64 4.04 -21.94
C GLU A 244 -13.98 4.18 -21.23
N ALA A 245 -15.07 3.73 -21.83
CA ALA A 245 -16.39 3.85 -21.25
C ALA A 245 -16.53 3.10 -19.92
N ALA A 246 -15.89 1.92 -19.78
CA ALA A 246 -15.88 1.17 -18.53
C ALA A 246 -15.12 1.92 -17.42
N PHE A 247 -14.05 2.63 -17.75
CA PHE A 247 -13.26 3.40 -16.78
C PHE A 247 -13.88 4.75 -16.44
N GLU A 248 -14.50 5.43 -17.39
CA GLU A 248 -15.25 6.67 -17.13
C GLU A 248 -16.38 6.44 -16.12
N ALA A 249 -17.09 5.32 -16.21
CA ALA A 249 -18.12 4.94 -15.25
C ALA A 249 -17.59 4.73 -13.82
N MET A 250 -16.29 4.52 -13.64
CA MET A 250 -15.66 4.38 -12.32
C MET A 250 -15.36 5.72 -11.62
N GLY A 251 -15.39 6.83 -12.34
CA GLY A 251 -15.02 8.16 -11.83
C GLY A 251 -13.51 8.42 -11.84
N LYS A 252 -13.13 9.68 -11.63
CA LYS A 252 -11.76 10.18 -11.80
C LYS A 252 -10.70 9.44 -10.96
N GLU A 253 -10.98 9.14 -9.68
CA GLU A 253 -10.05 8.40 -8.82
C GLU A 253 -9.70 7.00 -9.32
N LYS A 254 -10.61 6.42 -10.11
CA LYS A 254 -10.44 5.07 -10.63
C LYS A 254 -9.83 5.04 -12.03
N SER A 255 -9.87 6.16 -12.77
CA SER A 255 -9.15 6.28 -14.04
C SER A 255 -7.63 6.24 -13.85
N ASP A 256 -7.13 6.66 -12.68
CA ASP A 256 -5.71 6.56 -12.33
C ASP A 256 -5.26 5.10 -12.21
N ALA A 257 -6.16 4.20 -11.78
CA ALA A 257 -5.91 2.76 -11.71
C ALA A 257 -5.56 2.15 -13.09
N ARG A 258 -6.19 2.64 -14.16
CA ARG A 258 -5.89 2.26 -15.54
C ARG A 258 -4.45 2.60 -15.93
N TYR A 259 -3.94 3.75 -15.50
CA TYR A 259 -2.55 4.14 -15.74
C TYR A 259 -1.58 3.13 -15.14
N TRP A 260 -1.75 2.75 -13.87
CA TRP A 260 -0.89 1.76 -13.21
C TRP A 260 -0.93 0.40 -13.91
N ALA A 261 -2.11 -0.02 -14.37
CA ALA A 261 -2.29 -1.28 -15.09
C ALA A 261 -1.64 -1.26 -16.48
N ILE A 262 -1.76 -0.15 -17.23
CA ILE A 262 -1.14 0.01 -18.56
C ILE A 262 0.39 0.07 -18.43
N GLN A 263 0.91 0.76 -17.44
CA GLN A 263 2.36 0.86 -17.18
C GLN A 263 2.93 -0.37 -16.48
N GLU A 264 2.07 -1.33 -16.14
CA GLU A 264 2.44 -2.56 -15.42
C GLU A 264 3.26 -2.29 -14.14
N ILE A 265 2.97 -1.20 -13.42
CA ILE A 265 3.71 -0.79 -12.21
C ILE A 265 3.17 -1.55 -11.00
N PHE A 266 3.56 -2.81 -10.88
CA PHE A 266 3.23 -3.67 -9.74
C PHE A 266 4.45 -4.48 -9.30
N SER A 267 4.49 -4.87 -8.03
CA SER A 267 5.56 -5.70 -7.48
C SER A 267 5.47 -7.16 -7.92
N TYR A 268 4.28 -7.64 -8.28
CA TYR A 268 4.01 -9.05 -8.62
C TYR A 268 4.43 -10.04 -7.53
N LEU A 269 4.35 -9.64 -6.25
CA LEU A 269 4.69 -10.47 -5.12
C LEU A 269 3.45 -11.04 -4.43
N THR A 270 3.61 -12.26 -3.93
CA THR A 270 2.67 -12.86 -2.98
C THR A 270 2.85 -12.29 -1.58
N PRO A 271 1.86 -12.44 -0.66
CA PRO A 271 2.01 -12.01 0.72
C PRO A 271 3.28 -12.56 1.41
N ARG A 272 3.62 -13.83 1.17
CA ARG A 272 4.80 -14.47 1.74
C ARG A 272 6.10 -13.88 1.23
N GLU A 273 6.17 -13.56 -0.05
CA GLU A 273 7.37 -12.96 -0.65
C GLU A 273 7.63 -11.56 -0.09
N TYR A 274 6.61 -10.74 0.19
CA TYR A 274 6.79 -9.49 0.90
C TYR A 274 7.38 -9.70 2.29
N LEU A 275 6.85 -10.65 3.07
CA LEU A 275 7.37 -10.93 4.40
C LEU A 275 8.80 -11.45 4.36
N GLU A 276 9.15 -12.23 3.35
CA GLU A 276 10.50 -12.73 3.17
C GLU A 276 11.48 -11.61 2.84
N CYS A 277 11.11 -10.62 2.00
CA CYS A 277 11.93 -9.44 1.75
C CYS A 277 12.21 -8.67 3.05
N PHE A 278 11.20 -8.44 3.87
CA PHE A 278 11.36 -7.77 5.15
C PHE A 278 12.23 -8.57 6.13
N ARG A 279 11.98 -9.88 6.23
CA ARG A 279 12.76 -10.76 7.10
C ARG A 279 14.24 -10.77 6.72
N ARG A 280 14.56 -10.87 5.42
CA ARG A 280 15.96 -10.82 4.93
C ARG A 280 16.62 -9.46 5.18
N ALA A 281 15.85 -8.38 5.20
CA ALA A 281 16.36 -7.06 5.57
C ALA A 281 16.52 -6.85 7.09
N GLY A 282 16.16 -7.83 7.93
CA GLY A 282 16.34 -7.78 9.38
C GLY A 282 15.13 -7.26 10.16
N PHE A 283 13.97 -7.08 9.50
CA PHE A 283 12.74 -6.65 10.17
C PHE A 283 12.03 -7.79 10.89
N GLY A 284 11.52 -7.50 12.09
CA GLY A 284 10.57 -8.33 12.82
C GLY A 284 9.38 -7.51 13.32
N GLY A 285 8.25 -8.16 13.62
CA GLY A 285 7.11 -7.40 14.15
C GLY A 285 5.74 -8.07 13.98
N GLU A 286 4.70 -7.24 13.83
CA GLU A 286 3.32 -7.66 13.68
C GLU A 286 2.89 -7.61 12.23
N VAL A 287 2.11 -8.60 11.82
CA VAL A 287 1.52 -8.68 10.48
C VAL A 287 0.03 -8.89 10.59
N HIS A 288 -0.72 -8.09 9.84
CA HIS A 288 -2.17 -8.19 9.73
C HIS A 288 -2.53 -8.32 8.26
N ALA A 289 -3.30 -9.36 7.91
CA ALA A 289 -3.77 -9.56 6.56
C ALA A 289 -5.19 -9.03 6.37
N ASN A 290 -5.46 -8.45 5.22
CA ASN A 290 -6.82 -8.16 4.77
C ASN A 290 -7.26 -9.18 3.76
N LEU A 291 -8.42 -9.77 4.01
CA LEU A 291 -9.02 -10.70 3.07
C LEU A 291 -9.94 -9.99 2.07
N SER A 292 -9.90 -10.45 0.84
CA SER A 292 -10.78 -9.99 -0.23
C SER A 292 -12.18 -10.54 -0.08
N GLY A 293 -13.16 -9.67 0.19
CA GLY A 293 -14.57 -10.05 0.13
C GLY A 293 -15.00 -10.47 -1.27
N SER A 294 -14.52 -9.77 -2.29
CA SER A 294 -14.77 -10.08 -3.71
C SER A 294 -14.12 -11.41 -4.10
N GLY A 295 -12.91 -11.70 -3.61
CA GLY A 295 -12.24 -12.99 -3.82
C GLY A 295 -13.02 -14.16 -3.21
N CYS A 296 -13.50 -14.01 -1.97
CA CYS A 296 -14.35 -15.03 -1.35
C CYS A 296 -15.69 -15.24 -2.10
N GLN A 297 -16.26 -14.17 -2.66
CA GLN A 297 -17.47 -14.25 -3.46
C GLN A 297 -17.20 -14.94 -4.79
N PHE A 298 -16.14 -14.57 -5.49
CA PHE A 298 -15.71 -15.21 -6.75
C PHE A 298 -15.44 -16.70 -6.57
N ARG A 299 -14.72 -17.09 -5.52
CA ARG A 299 -14.47 -18.51 -5.20
C ARG A 299 -15.74 -19.34 -5.13
N ARG A 300 -16.83 -18.77 -4.59
CA ARG A 300 -18.13 -19.47 -4.47
C ARG A 300 -18.94 -19.46 -5.75
N GLN A 301 -18.89 -18.38 -6.50
CA GLN A 301 -19.72 -18.19 -7.70
C GLN A 301 -19.10 -18.76 -8.96
N GLU A 302 -17.77 -18.79 -9.03
CA GLU A 302 -16.99 -19.21 -10.19
C GLU A 302 -15.95 -20.29 -9.81
N PRO A 303 -16.38 -21.45 -9.26
CA PRO A 303 -15.46 -22.46 -8.69
C PRO A 303 -14.51 -23.07 -9.72
N GLU A 304 -14.92 -23.17 -10.98
CA GLU A 304 -14.06 -23.66 -12.05
C GLU A 304 -12.95 -22.69 -12.41
N MET A 305 -13.27 -21.41 -12.48
CA MET A 305 -12.28 -20.35 -12.72
C MET A 305 -11.32 -20.24 -11.55
N TRP A 306 -11.82 -20.39 -10.32
CA TRP A 306 -10.97 -20.45 -9.13
C TRP A 306 -10.00 -21.63 -9.19
N ARG A 307 -10.49 -22.82 -9.55
CA ARG A 307 -9.64 -24.00 -9.70
C ARG A 307 -8.56 -23.79 -10.74
N LYS A 308 -8.86 -23.18 -11.89
CA LYS A 308 -7.85 -22.82 -12.91
C LYS A 308 -6.73 -21.94 -12.37
N LEU A 309 -7.05 -20.96 -11.53
CA LEU A 309 -6.05 -20.09 -10.90
C LEU A 309 -5.13 -20.89 -9.96
N VAL A 310 -5.69 -21.79 -9.15
CA VAL A 310 -4.92 -22.63 -8.23
C VAL A 310 -4.07 -23.66 -8.98
N GLU A 311 -4.62 -24.32 -10.00
CA GLU A 311 -3.90 -25.27 -10.87
C GLU A 311 -2.77 -24.61 -11.65
N ALA A 312 -2.90 -23.32 -11.94
CA ALA A 312 -1.83 -22.53 -12.54
C ALA A 312 -0.71 -22.11 -11.56
N GLY A 313 -0.79 -22.57 -10.31
CA GLY A 313 0.22 -22.42 -9.28
C GLY A 313 0.06 -21.16 -8.41
N ILE A 314 -1.08 -20.46 -8.47
CA ILE A 314 -1.34 -19.33 -7.56
C ILE A 314 -1.95 -19.90 -6.27
N SER A 315 -1.32 -19.64 -5.13
CA SER A 315 -1.85 -20.09 -3.85
C SER A 315 -3.16 -19.41 -3.48
N GLU A 316 -4.05 -20.11 -2.78
CA GLU A 316 -5.29 -19.51 -2.26
C GLU A 316 -5.02 -18.31 -1.34
N GLU A 317 -3.90 -18.33 -0.60
CA GLU A 317 -3.46 -17.20 0.20
C GLU A 317 -3.23 -15.96 -0.67
N ALA A 318 -2.52 -16.09 -1.79
CA ALA A 318 -2.27 -14.99 -2.72
C ALA A 318 -3.56 -14.46 -3.36
N LEU A 319 -4.49 -15.35 -3.69
CA LEU A 319 -5.79 -14.97 -4.25
C LEU A 319 -6.70 -14.26 -3.23
N LEU A 320 -6.65 -14.64 -1.95
CA LEU A 320 -7.58 -14.14 -0.93
C LEU A 320 -7.03 -12.99 -0.09
N VAL A 321 -5.72 -12.85 0.07
CA VAL A 321 -5.13 -11.73 0.81
C VAL A 321 -5.03 -10.52 -0.10
N SER A 322 -5.95 -9.58 0.05
CA SER A 322 -6.01 -8.37 -0.78
C SER A 322 -5.09 -7.26 -0.31
N GLY A 323 -4.58 -7.31 0.90
CA GLY A 323 -3.67 -6.29 1.40
C GLY A 323 -3.06 -6.67 2.72
N MET A 324 -2.03 -5.94 3.09
CA MET A 324 -1.27 -6.17 4.30
C MET A 324 -1.12 -4.89 5.11
N LEU A 325 -1.13 -5.04 6.44
CA LEU A 325 -0.64 -4.06 7.38
C LEU A 325 0.50 -4.72 8.15
N THR A 326 1.69 -4.19 8.03
CA THR A 326 2.85 -4.63 8.82
C THR A 326 3.34 -3.50 9.71
N ILE A 327 3.63 -3.82 10.96
CA ILE A 327 4.27 -2.93 11.94
C ILE A 327 5.54 -3.64 12.37
N GLN A 328 6.67 -3.11 11.96
CA GLN A 328 7.94 -3.80 12.01
C GLN A 328 8.98 -2.99 12.77
N LYS A 329 9.90 -3.68 13.43
CA LYS A 329 11.03 -3.08 14.13
C LYS A 329 12.33 -3.59 13.53
N LYS A 330 13.27 -2.65 13.33
CA LYS A 330 14.65 -2.97 12.98
C LYS A 330 15.45 -3.41 14.20
#